data_66174e221c30e548f5175e8613921bc1
#
_entry.id   66174e221c30e548f5175e8613921bc1
#
_cell.length_a   1.000
_cell.length_b   1.000
_cell.length_c   1.000
_cell.angle_alpha   90.00
_cell.angle_beta   90.00
_cell.angle_gamma   90.00
#
_symmetry.space_group_name_H-M   'P 1'
#
loop_
_entity.id
_entity.type
_entity.pdbx_description
1 polymer ?
#
loop_
_entity_poly.entity_id
_entity_poly.type
_entity_poly.pdbx_seq_one_letter_code
_entity_poly.pdbx_strand_id
1 'polypeptide(L)'
;MFMEWIQIENYRNLVDVELHFHNDINYFVGENAVGKSNFLDLLEQMMNVRGFQESDFADVNKPIRIECKLSFSELTTSFQDIIGPEAAIYLRLEQVVQEVYPRLYKIDGEQLSPVPLSMLRHALYMCHRDTSEAELYSIPTSVYMELGKQLVSYLPQSGLTGDETVVLDRLINVKKGLDPECVLNIQRLVELLTSSTEATLIRKYSIDNVRLIMAVALKILAQIYMKVHSASTNLESLLVYDSEGRRYLPVFISVDEPELHLSPYLQRAVLSYYRQIATNENPEFLALIKQLFQIDGLLGQLFVVTHSTDALVDDYRHIIRMYRDEEGLVRTACGVTFKFAREVEKHLIMHFPEAKEALYARCIILVEGETEYGSFAGMAKKLNVDFDYFGICLINARGESSI
;
A
#
# COMPACT_ATOMS: atom_id res chain seq x y z
N MET A 1 8.01 -10.80 -5.98
CA MET A 1 7.91 -11.23 -4.57
C MET A 1 6.64 -10.61 -4.00
N PHE A 2 5.83 -11.40 -3.30
CA PHE A 2 4.65 -10.90 -2.58
C PHE A 2 4.42 -11.69 -1.30
N MET A 3 3.79 -11.06 -0.33
CA MET A 3 3.37 -11.68 0.93
C MET A 3 1.99 -12.30 0.71
N GLU A 4 1.85 -13.61 0.91
CA GLU A 4 0.56 -14.30 0.76
C GLU A 4 -0.28 -14.22 2.04
N TRP A 5 0.36 -14.37 3.19
CA TRP A 5 -0.29 -14.26 4.49
C TRP A 5 0.70 -13.90 5.60
N ILE A 6 0.14 -13.43 6.70
CA ILE A 6 0.87 -13.13 7.94
C ILE A 6 -0.01 -13.49 9.15
N GLN A 7 0.61 -14.13 10.14
CA GLN A 7 0.07 -14.35 11.47
C GLN A 7 0.82 -13.46 12.46
N ILE A 8 0.08 -12.75 13.31
CA ILE A 8 0.63 -11.79 14.27
C ILE A 8 0.17 -12.18 15.67
N GLU A 9 1.11 -12.38 16.57
CA GLU A 9 0.86 -12.65 17.97
C GLU A 9 1.50 -11.59 18.84
N ASN A 10 0.73 -11.09 19.82
CA ASN A 10 1.20 -10.22 20.90
C ASN A 10 1.75 -8.85 20.49
N TYR A 11 1.33 -8.30 19.34
CA TYR A 11 1.73 -6.97 18.92
C TYR A 11 0.61 -5.94 19.13
N ARG A 12 0.79 -5.02 20.09
CA ARG A 12 -0.19 -4.00 20.46
C ARG A 12 -1.60 -4.59 20.62
N ASN A 13 -2.57 -4.12 19.84
CA ASN A 13 -3.93 -4.71 19.83
C ASN A 13 -4.11 -5.85 18.82
N LEU A 14 -3.06 -6.20 18.07
CA LEU A 14 -3.03 -7.36 17.17
C LEU A 14 -2.47 -8.56 17.94
N VAL A 15 -3.33 -9.18 18.77
CA VAL A 15 -2.91 -10.18 19.75
C VAL A 15 -2.81 -11.58 19.14
N ASP A 16 -3.76 -11.91 18.26
CA ASP A 16 -3.84 -13.17 17.52
C ASP A 16 -4.62 -12.89 16.24
N VAL A 17 -3.92 -12.38 15.23
CA VAL A 17 -4.51 -11.88 13.99
C VAL A 17 -3.86 -12.54 12.79
N GLU A 18 -4.67 -13.15 11.93
CA GLU A 18 -4.25 -13.74 10.67
C GLU A 18 -4.78 -12.90 9.50
N LEU A 19 -3.91 -12.60 8.53
CA LEU A 19 -4.23 -11.81 7.33
C LEU A 19 -3.77 -12.55 6.09
N HIS A 20 -4.65 -12.60 5.08
CA HIS A 20 -4.35 -13.12 3.75
C HIS A 20 -4.46 -12.01 2.72
N PHE A 21 -3.52 -11.97 1.79
CA PHE A 21 -3.34 -10.86 0.87
C PHE A 21 -3.55 -11.24 -0.58
N HIS A 22 -4.14 -10.31 -1.32
CA HIS A 22 -4.07 -10.30 -2.78
C HIS A 22 -2.66 -9.87 -3.23
N ASN A 23 -2.23 -10.32 -4.38
CA ASN A 23 -0.85 -10.14 -4.85
C ASN A 23 -0.50 -8.72 -5.35
N ASP A 24 -1.48 -7.84 -5.54
CA ASP A 24 -1.26 -6.46 -6.01
C ASP A 24 -1.65 -5.40 -4.98
N ILE A 25 -2.94 -5.19 -4.70
CA ILE A 25 -3.44 -4.16 -3.79
C ILE A 25 -4.35 -4.77 -2.72
N ASN A 26 -4.23 -4.29 -1.48
CA ASN A 26 -4.99 -4.75 -0.33
C ASN A 26 -5.53 -3.54 0.44
N TYR A 27 -6.85 -3.45 0.58
CA TYR A 27 -7.52 -2.38 1.30
C TYR A 27 -7.92 -2.82 2.70
N PHE A 28 -7.40 -2.16 3.70
CA PHE A 28 -7.78 -2.35 5.09
C PHE A 28 -8.93 -1.44 5.45
N VAL A 29 -10.07 -2.03 5.77
CA VAL A 29 -11.30 -1.34 6.13
C VAL A 29 -11.78 -1.78 7.52
N GLY A 30 -12.66 -1.00 8.13
CA GLY A 30 -13.22 -1.28 9.45
C GLY A 30 -13.25 -0.05 10.33
N GLU A 31 -13.74 -0.21 11.55
CA GLU A 31 -13.91 0.87 12.52
C GLU A 31 -12.60 1.61 12.84
N ASN A 32 -12.74 2.82 13.40
CA ASN A 32 -11.60 3.57 13.92
C ASN A 32 -10.94 2.82 15.07
N ALA A 33 -9.61 2.96 15.19
CA ALA A 33 -8.80 2.37 16.26
C ALA A 33 -8.88 0.82 16.35
N VAL A 34 -9.33 0.13 15.30
CA VAL A 34 -9.33 -1.35 15.27
C VAL A 34 -7.94 -1.94 15.09
N GLY A 35 -6.95 -1.15 14.63
CA GLY A 35 -5.56 -1.61 14.47
C GLY A 35 -5.02 -1.57 13.05
N LYS A 36 -5.75 -0.94 12.10
CA LYS A 36 -5.31 -0.83 10.69
C LYS A 36 -3.92 -0.19 10.56
N SER A 37 -3.72 0.99 11.14
CA SER A 37 -2.41 1.68 11.12
C SER A 37 -1.36 0.95 11.96
N ASN A 38 -1.75 0.21 13.03
CA ASN A 38 -0.82 -0.65 13.76
C ASN A 38 -0.24 -1.76 12.89
N PHE A 39 -1.00 -2.28 11.92
CA PHE A 39 -0.48 -3.23 10.94
C PHE A 39 0.57 -2.59 10.02
N LEU A 40 0.35 -1.34 9.56
CA LEU A 40 1.36 -0.63 8.77
C LEU A 40 2.63 -0.34 9.58
N ASP A 41 2.49 0.03 10.86
CA ASP A 41 3.63 0.21 11.78
C ASP A 41 4.42 -1.09 11.95
N LEU A 42 3.71 -2.22 12.09
CA LEU A 42 4.32 -3.55 12.17
C LEU A 42 5.15 -3.86 10.93
N LEU A 43 4.58 -3.65 9.74
CA LEU A 43 5.30 -3.85 8.48
C LEU A 43 6.53 -2.94 8.39
N GLU A 44 6.41 -1.68 8.81
CA GLU A 44 7.54 -0.74 8.82
C GLU A 44 8.66 -1.21 9.74
N GLN A 45 8.33 -1.64 10.96
CA GLN A 45 9.31 -2.16 11.91
C GLN A 45 9.97 -3.44 11.41
N MET A 46 9.17 -4.38 10.90
CA MET A 46 9.63 -5.67 10.40
C MET A 46 10.57 -5.50 9.19
N MET A 47 10.16 -4.76 8.17
CA MET A 47 10.89 -4.63 6.91
C MET A 47 12.14 -3.75 7.05
N ASN A 48 12.14 -2.78 7.96
CA ASN A 48 13.32 -1.97 8.28
C ASN A 48 14.21 -2.63 9.34
N VAL A 49 13.83 -3.81 9.84
CA VAL A 49 14.57 -4.54 10.89
C VAL A 49 14.81 -3.64 12.11
N ARG A 50 13.76 -2.93 12.54
CA ARG A 50 13.75 -2.22 13.80
C ARG A 50 13.26 -3.16 14.88
N GLY A 51 13.87 -3.09 16.07
CA GLY A 51 13.39 -3.83 17.24
C GLY A 51 12.07 -3.27 17.75
N PHE A 52 11.25 -4.14 18.34
CA PHE A 52 10.03 -3.75 19.03
C PHE A 52 10.33 -3.16 20.38
N GLN A 53 9.63 -2.09 20.74
CA GLN A 53 9.72 -1.44 22.03
C GLN A 53 8.76 -2.10 23.04
N GLU A 54 8.97 -1.91 24.34
CA GLU A 54 8.09 -2.45 25.38
C GLU A 54 6.60 -2.09 25.16
N SER A 55 6.33 -0.88 24.66
CA SER A 55 4.97 -0.43 24.30
C SER A 55 4.32 -1.16 23.13
N ASP A 56 5.11 -1.92 22.36
CA ASP A 56 4.59 -2.71 21.23
C ASP A 56 4.08 -4.09 21.67
N PHE A 57 4.45 -4.54 22.91
CA PHE A 57 3.99 -5.81 23.46
C PHE A 57 2.60 -5.66 24.10
N ALA A 58 1.63 -6.47 23.67
CA ALA A 58 0.33 -6.56 24.34
C ALA A 58 0.47 -7.17 25.75
N ASP A 59 1.33 -8.18 25.89
CA ASP A 59 1.74 -8.81 27.14
C ASP A 59 3.28 -8.89 27.15
N VAL A 60 3.92 -8.14 28.04
CA VAL A 60 5.40 -8.09 28.16
C VAL A 60 6.04 -9.42 28.57
N ASN A 61 5.25 -10.36 29.09
CA ASN A 61 5.73 -11.68 29.49
C ASN A 61 5.73 -12.70 28.32
N LYS A 62 5.17 -12.32 27.18
CA LYS A 62 5.12 -13.14 25.98
C LYS A 62 5.94 -12.53 24.86
N PRO A 63 6.54 -13.33 23.97
CA PRO A 63 7.21 -12.78 22.79
C PRO A 63 6.19 -12.17 21.83
N ILE A 64 6.59 -11.15 21.09
CA ILE A 64 5.97 -10.83 19.82
C ILE A 64 6.44 -11.89 18.83
N ARG A 65 5.49 -12.55 18.16
CA ARG A 65 5.75 -13.53 17.12
C ARG A 65 4.99 -13.19 15.86
N ILE A 66 5.70 -13.19 14.75
CA ILE A 66 5.14 -12.90 13.43
C ILE A 66 5.57 -14.02 12.50
N GLU A 67 4.60 -14.72 11.93
CA GLU A 67 4.84 -15.70 10.89
C GLU A 67 4.31 -15.16 9.56
N CYS A 68 5.04 -15.36 8.47
CA CYS A 68 4.59 -14.94 7.15
C CYS A 68 5.07 -15.90 6.07
N LYS A 69 4.34 -15.92 4.97
CA LYS A 69 4.72 -16.62 3.74
C LYS A 69 5.02 -15.58 2.66
N LEU A 70 6.25 -15.61 2.16
CA LEU A 70 6.70 -14.83 1.02
C LEU A 70 6.81 -15.72 -0.21
N SER A 71 6.11 -15.35 -1.29
CA SER A 71 6.19 -16.02 -2.58
C SER A 71 7.05 -15.22 -3.56
N PHE A 72 7.90 -15.96 -4.28
CA PHE A 72 8.80 -15.40 -5.28
C PHE A 72 8.37 -15.78 -6.71
N SER A 73 7.37 -16.67 -6.85
CA SER A 73 6.98 -17.23 -8.15
C SER A 73 8.21 -17.82 -8.89
N GLU A 74 8.37 -17.54 -10.17
CA GLU A 74 9.51 -18.02 -10.98
C GLU A 74 10.76 -17.14 -10.90
N LEU A 75 10.91 -16.36 -9.80
CA LEU A 75 11.99 -15.40 -9.65
C LEU A 75 13.21 -16.01 -8.96
N THR A 76 14.38 -15.63 -9.42
CA THR A 76 15.66 -15.97 -8.78
C THR A 76 16.12 -14.80 -7.91
N THR A 77 16.57 -15.10 -6.70
CA THR A 77 17.03 -14.10 -5.72
C THR A 77 18.45 -14.41 -5.26
N SER A 78 19.11 -13.42 -4.66
CA SER A 78 20.42 -13.62 -3.98
C SER A 78 20.32 -14.56 -2.76
N PHE A 79 19.14 -14.94 -2.32
CA PHE A 79 18.87 -15.90 -1.22
C PHE A 79 18.34 -17.25 -1.70
N GLN A 80 18.59 -17.60 -2.96
CA GLN A 80 18.10 -18.85 -3.50
C GLN A 80 18.54 -20.06 -2.68
N ASP A 81 19.74 -20.01 -2.10
CA ASP A 81 20.26 -21.06 -1.20
C ASP A 81 19.42 -21.22 0.08
N ILE A 82 18.81 -20.13 0.57
CA ILE A 82 17.94 -20.16 1.76
C ILE A 82 16.51 -20.54 1.39
N ILE A 83 15.99 -20.00 0.28
CA ILE A 83 14.63 -20.25 -0.20
C ILE A 83 14.52 -21.71 -0.67
N GLY A 84 15.57 -22.23 -1.30
CA GLY A 84 15.58 -23.56 -1.91
C GLY A 84 14.86 -23.57 -3.28
N PRO A 85 14.48 -24.76 -3.78
CA PRO A 85 13.80 -24.92 -5.06
C PRO A 85 12.33 -24.50 -5.01
N GLU A 86 11.78 -24.26 -3.82
CA GLU A 86 10.40 -23.81 -3.64
C GLU A 86 10.26 -22.35 -4.02
N ALA A 87 9.15 -22.02 -4.69
CA ALA A 87 8.84 -20.64 -5.06
C ALA A 87 8.35 -19.78 -3.89
N ALA A 88 8.40 -20.27 -2.65
CA ALA A 88 7.93 -19.59 -1.46
C ALA A 88 8.76 -19.98 -0.23
N ILE A 89 8.80 -19.07 0.75
CA ILE A 89 9.45 -19.29 2.04
C ILE A 89 8.50 -18.92 3.17
N TYR A 90 8.53 -19.75 4.23
CA TYR A 90 7.84 -19.47 5.48
C TYR A 90 8.86 -18.94 6.49
N LEU A 91 8.56 -17.80 7.08
CA LEU A 91 9.43 -17.11 8.01
C LEU A 91 8.71 -16.88 9.34
N ARG A 92 9.47 -16.98 10.44
CA ARG A 92 9.05 -16.57 11.78
C ARG A 92 10.01 -15.52 12.30
N LEU A 93 9.47 -14.35 12.65
CA LEU A 93 10.14 -13.30 13.38
C LEU A 93 9.69 -13.37 14.84
N GLU A 94 10.63 -13.37 15.77
CA GLU A 94 10.31 -13.45 17.20
C GLU A 94 11.21 -12.52 18.01
N GLN A 95 10.63 -11.79 18.97
CA GLN A 95 11.37 -10.94 19.91
C GLN A 95 10.74 -11.01 21.31
N VAL A 96 11.55 -11.17 22.32
CA VAL A 96 11.16 -10.96 23.73
C VAL A 96 11.51 -9.54 24.16
N VAL A 97 10.84 -9.02 25.18
CA VAL A 97 10.97 -7.60 25.61
C VAL A 97 12.40 -7.21 26.02
N GLN A 98 13.22 -8.16 26.47
CA GLN A 98 14.61 -7.92 26.87
C GLN A 98 15.58 -7.82 25.68
N GLU A 99 15.16 -8.21 24.49
CA GLU A 99 16.00 -8.18 23.28
C GLU A 99 15.84 -6.85 22.54
N VAL A 100 16.93 -6.37 21.97
CA VAL A 100 16.96 -5.13 21.20
C VAL A 100 16.47 -5.36 19.76
N TYR A 101 16.75 -6.55 19.23
CA TYR A 101 16.40 -6.93 17.85
C TYR A 101 15.67 -8.27 17.83
N PRO A 102 14.73 -8.46 16.89
CA PRO A 102 14.08 -9.74 16.68
C PRO A 102 15.04 -10.77 16.12
N ARG A 103 14.70 -12.04 16.27
CA ARG A 103 15.33 -13.18 15.62
C ARG A 103 14.46 -13.64 14.46
N LEU A 104 15.10 -14.03 13.36
CA LEU A 104 14.40 -14.53 12.16
C LEU A 104 14.74 -16.00 11.95
N TYR A 105 13.71 -16.77 11.64
CA TYR A 105 13.81 -18.21 11.37
C TYR A 105 13.08 -18.55 10.08
N LYS A 106 13.62 -19.49 9.31
CA LYS A 106 12.89 -20.23 8.28
C LYS A 106 12.12 -21.37 8.95
N ILE A 107 10.88 -21.58 8.51
CA ILE A 107 10.02 -22.65 8.98
C ILE A 107 10.02 -23.74 7.90
N ASP A 108 10.47 -24.95 8.25
CA ASP A 108 10.40 -26.17 7.43
C ASP A 108 9.62 -27.24 8.22
N GLY A 109 8.29 -27.28 8.04
CA GLY A 109 7.42 -28.09 8.86
C GLY A 109 7.48 -27.68 10.34
N GLU A 110 7.95 -28.57 11.22
CA GLU A 110 8.13 -28.26 12.65
C GLU A 110 9.53 -27.69 12.98
N GLN A 111 10.46 -27.70 12.02
CA GLN A 111 11.83 -27.27 12.24
C GLN A 111 11.99 -25.77 12.00
N LEU A 112 12.67 -25.08 12.94
CA LEU A 112 13.08 -23.70 12.82
C LEU A 112 14.58 -23.61 12.57
N SER A 113 14.95 -22.98 11.46
CA SER A 113 16.34 -22.73 11.10
C SER A 113 16.64 -21.23 11.13
N PRO A 114 17.63 -20.76 11.89
CA PRO A 114 17.95 -19.34 11.95
C PRO A 114 18.43 -18.82 10.60
N VAL A 115 17.91 -17.66 10.19
CA VAL A 115 18.29 -16.98 8.96
C VAL A 115 18.64 -15.52 9.24
N PRO A 116 19.47 -14.88 8.40
CA PRO A 116 19.86 -13.50 8.62
C PRO A 116 18.67 -12.53 8.56
N LEU A 117 18.60 -11.59 9.48
CA LEU A 117 17.59 -10.51 9.46
C LEU A 117 17.66 -9.64 8.18
N SER A 118 18.84 -9.56 7.55
CA SER A 118 19.02 -8.86 6.28
C SER A 118 18.09 -9.38 5.19
N MET A 119 17.59 -10.59 5.31
CA MET A 119 16.63 -11.18 4.38
C MET A 119 15.33 -10.37 4.28
N LEU A 120 14.83 -9.78 5.36
CA LEU A 120 13.67 -8.91 5.35
C LEU A 120 13.94 -7.58 4.64
N ARG A 121 15.20 -7.15 4.56
CA ARG A 121 15.60 -5.90 3.88
C ARG A 121 15.69 -6.03 2.36
N HIS A 122 15.41 -7.20 1.78
CA HIS A 122 15.45 -7.40 0.33
C HIS A 122 14.25 -6.79 -0.41
N ALA A 123 13.18 -6.49 0.29
CA ALA A 123 12.13 -5.64 -0.24
C ALA A 123 12.32 -4.22 0.27
N LEU A 124 12.16 -3.26 -0.62
CA LEU A 124 12.08 -1.86 -0.24
C LEU A 124 10.70 -1.60 0.34
N TYR A 125 10.64 -1.23 1.62
CA TYR A 125 9.40 -0.80 2.26
C TYR A 125 9.26 0.72 2.21
N MET A 126 8.12 1.17 1.73
CA MET A 126 7.75 2.58 1.65
C MET A 126 6.44 2.79 2.40
N CYS A 127 6.42 3.69 3.38
CA CYS A 127 5.19 4.07 4.08
C CYS A 127 4.85 5.53 3.76
N HIS A 128 3.70 5.74 3.14
CA HIS A 128 3.18 7.05 2.78
C HIS A 128 1.95 7.34 3.66
N ARG A 129 2.16 8.10 4.73
CA ARG A 129 1.11 8.45 5.70
C ARG A 129 0.36 9.72 5.33
N ASP A 130 0.90 10.46 4.41
CA ASP A 130 0.29 11.68 3.90
C ASP A 130 0.52 11.73 2.38
N THR A 131 -0.56 11.74 1.62
CA THR A 131 -0.50 11.94 0.17
C THR A 131 -0.22 13.40 -0.18
N SER A 132 -0.23 14.31 0.83
CA SER A 132 0.12 15.72 0.64
C SER A 132 1.60 15.90 0.29
N GLU A 133 1.92 17.07 -0.18
CA GLU A 133 3.29 17.46 -0.50
C GLU A 133 4.20 17.53 0.74
N ALA A 134 3.64 17.51 1.95
CA ALA A 134 4.40 17.64 3.18
C ALA A 134 5.51 16.57 3.31
N GLU A 135 5.25 15.34 2.88
CA GLU A 135 6.27 14.29 2.89
C GLU A 135 7.40 14.51 1.86
N LEU A 136 7.15 15.24 0.77
CA LEU A 136 8.22 15.64 -0.15
C LEU A 136 9.27 16.53 0.52
N TYR A 137 8.87 17.26 1.56
CA TYR A 137 9.79 18.11 2.33
C TYR A 137 10.78 17.30 3.18
N SER A 138 10.42 16.09 3.58
CA SER A 138 11.28 15.22 4.37
C SER A 138 12.46 14.66 3.56
N ILE A 139 12.36 14.65 2.21
CA ILE A 139 13.39 14.15 1.33
C ILE A 139 14.54 15.19 1.24
N PRO A 140 15.79 14.80 1.49
CA PRO A 140 16.92 15.73 1.40
C PRO A 140 17.03 16.38 0.01
N THR A 141 17.31 17.68 -0.02
CA THR A 141 17.48 18.43 -1.28
C THR A 141 18.55 17.84 -2.19
N SER A 142 19.63 17.27 -1.60
CA SER A 142 20.70 16.60 -2.33
C SER A 142 20.21 15.41 -3.16
N VAL A 143 19.16 14.71 -2.73
CA VAL A 143 18.55 13.60 -3.48
C VAL A 143 17.91 14.11 -4.77
N TYR A 144 17.17 15.21 -4.71
CA TYR A 144 16.57 15.81 -5.91
C TYR A 144 17.61 16.36 -6.86
N MET A 145 18.67 16.98 -6.35
CA MET A 145 19.77 17.46 -7.19
C MET A 145 20.44 16.32 -7.95
N GLU A 146 20.70 15.21 -7.28
CA GLU A 146 21.38 14.09 -7.91
C GLU A 146 20.50 13.35 -8.91
N LEU A 147 19.24 13.09 -8.57
CA LEU A 147 18.25 12.55 -9.51
C LEU A 147 18.14 13.43 -10.75
N GLY A 148 18.06 14.74 -10.56
CA GLY A 148 18.01 15.69 -11.67
C GLY A 148 19.25 15.65 -12.55
N LYS A 149 20.47 15.61 -11.98
CA LYS A 149 21.73 15.51 -12.75
C LYS A 149 21.75 14.25 -13.62
N GLN A 150 21.32 13.12 -13.09
CA GLN A 150 21.26 11.87 -13.86
C GLN A 150 20.26 11.93 -15.01
N LEU A 151 19.18 12.69 -14.86
CA LEU A 151 18.14 12.86 -15.88
C LEU A 151 18.50 13.87 -16.97
N VAL A 152 19.41 14.80 -16.71
CA VAL A 152 19.83 15.85 -17.68
C VAL A 152 20.27 15.28 -19.02
N SER A 153 20.93 14.13 -19.02
CA SER A 153 21.46 13.49 -20.24
C SER A 153 20.37 12.85 -21.13
N TYR A 154 19.14 12.74 -20.63
CA TYR A 154 18.08 11.96 -21.29
C TYR A 154 16.89 12.80 -21.80
N LEU A 155 16.86 14.09 -21.49
CA LEU A 155 15.71 14.95 -21.85
C LEU A 155 15.85 15.56 -23.24
N PRO A 156 14.81 15.51 -24.07
CA PRO A 156 14.71 16.37 -25.25
C PRO A 156 14.59 17.84 -24.79
N GLN A 157 15.20 18.76 -25.54
CA GLN A 157 15.15 20.20 -25.28
C GLN A 157 13.78 20.80 -25.68
N SER A 158 12.71 20.34 -25.07
CA SER A 158 11.37 20.91 -25.25
C SER A 158 11.02 21.80 -24.07
N GLY A 159 10.60 23.03 -24.33
CA GLY A 159 10.19 23.98 -23.29
C GLY A 159 8.88 23.56 -22.60
N LEU A 160 8.78 23.82 -21.30
CA LEU A 160 7.56 23.65 -20.53
C LEU A 160 6.42 24.53 -21.06
N THR A 161 5.20 24.01 -21.08
CA THR A 161 4.00 24.81 -21.31
C THR A 161 3.65 25.65 -20.08
N GLY A 162 2.79 26.68 -20.23
CA GLY A 162 2.44 27.56 -19.13
C GLY A 162 1.83 26.85 -17.91
N ASP A 163 1.07 25.77 -18.12
CA ASP A 163 0.43 25.01 -17.04
C ASP A 163 1.44 24.15 -16.26
N GLU A 164 2.40 23.55 -16.96
CA GLU A 164 3.51 22.79 -16.37
C GLU A 164 4.42 23.69 -15.52
N THR A 165 4.64 24.94 -15.96
CA THR A 165 5.37 25.94 -15.18
C THR A 165 4.66 26.27 -13.87
N VAL A 166 3.32 26.37 -13.85
CA VAL A 166 2.54 26.64 -12.64
C VAL A 166 2.61 25.48 -11.64
N VAL A 167 2.50 24.23 -12.12
CA VAL A 167 2.65 23.04 -11.27
C VAL A 167 4.04 23.03 -10.64
N LEU A 168 5.04 23.30 -11.44
CA LEU A 168 6.41 23.34 -11.02
C LEU A 168 6.70 24.46 -10.02
N ASP A 169 6.22 25.68 -10.26
CA ASP A 169 6.37 26.80 -9.34
C ASP A 169 5.74 26.49 -7.98
N ARG A 170 4.65 25.74 -7.94
CA ARG A 170 4.03 25.31 -6.69
C ARG A 170 4.86 24.23 -5.99
N LEU A 171 5.38 23.24 -6.72
CA LEU A 171 6.29 22.21 -6.17
C LEU A 171 7.59 22.81 -5.61
N ILE A 172 8.10 23.87 -6.25
CA ILE A 172 9.32 24.55 -5.85
C ILE A 172 9.09 25.53 -4.69
N ASN A 173 7.98 26.29 -4.71
CA ASN A 173 7.64 27.21 -3.63
C ASN A 173 7.37 26.49 -2.29
N VAL A 174 7.14 25.22 -2.36
CA VAL A 174 7.04 24.32 -1.24
C VAL A 174 8.38 24.22 -0.48
N LYS A 175 9.55 24.28 -1.18
CA LYS A 175 10.88 24.33 -0.54
C LYS A 175 11.51 25.72 -0.76
N LYS A 176 11.21 26.66 0.13
CA LYS A 176 11.90 27.96 0.16
C LYS A 176 13.42 27.72 0.28
N GLY A 177 14.19 28.19 -0.72
CA GLY A 177 15.65 28.14 -0.71
C GLY A 177 16.29 27.05 -1.54
N LEU A 178 15.57 26.39 -2.45
CA LEU A 178 16.18 25.55 -3.48
C LEU A 178 17.04 26.41 -4.41
N ASP A 179 18.25 25.93 -4.72
CA ASP A 179 19.06 26.61 -5.71
C ASP A 179 18.50 26.45 -7.15
N PRO A 180 18.85 27.34 -8.09
CA PRO A 180 18.30 27.31 -9.45
C PRO A 180 18.58 26.00 -10.22
N GLU A 181 19.65 25.29 -9.91
CA GLU A 181 20.00 24.02 -10.55
C GLU A 181 19.07 22.91 -10.06
N CYS A 182 18.74 22.88 -8.77
CA CYS A 182 17.77 21.95 -8.22
C CYS A 182 16.36 22.18 -8.82
N VAL A 183 15.97 23.44 -8.98
CA VAL A 183 14.73 23.83 -9.66
C VAL A 183 14.70 23.30 -11.09
N LEU A 184 15.75 23.50 -11.87
CA LEU A 184 15.85 23.03 -13.25
C LEU A 184 15.78 21.49 -13.34
N ASN A 185 16.34 20.81 -12.37
CA ASN A 185 16.35 19.35 -12.34
C ASN A 185 14.99 18.75 -11.98
N ILE A 186 14.24 19.41 -11.10
CA ILE A 186 12.84 19.06 -10.83
C ILE A 186 12.00 19.34 -12.09
N GLN A 187 12.24 20.45 -12.79
CA GLN A 187 11.58 20.77 -14.06
C GLN A 187 11.71 19.65 -15.08
N ARG A 188 12.90 19.15 -15.28
CA ARG A 188 13.20 18.07 -16.22
C ARG A 188 12.52 16.76 -15.84
N LEU A 189 12.48 16.45 -14.53
CA LEU A 189 11.75 15.29 -14.05
C LEU A 189 10.26 15.40 -14.34
N VAL A 190 9.69 16.59 -14.15
CA VAL A 190 8.30 16.90 -14.49
C VAL A 190 8.03 16.73 -15.99
N GLU A 191 8.91 17.27 -16.84
CA GLU A 191 8.81 17.13 -18.30
C GLU A 191 8.80 15.65 -18.73
N LEU A 192 9.67 14.82 -18.14
CA LEU A 192 9.71 13.38 -18.43
C LEU A 192 8.42 12.66 -18.04
N LEU A 193 7.89 12.95 -16.87
CA LEU A 193 6.65 12.33 -16.38
C LEU A 193 5.41 12.81 -17.13
N THR A 194 5.48 13.97 -17.81
CA THR A 194 4.38 14.58 -18.53
C THR A 194 4.51 14.53 -20.06
N SER A 195 5.63 14.06 -20.61
CA SER A 195 5.93 14.09 -22.04
C SER A 195 5.20 13.03 -22.88
N SER A 196 4.44 12.14 -22.26
CA SER A 196 3.69 11.11 -22.97
C SER A 196 2.44 11.66 -23.71
N THR A 197 1.88 10.84 -24.60
CA THR A 197 0.62 11.13 -25.29
C THR A 197 -0.55 11.43 -24.34
N GLU A 198 -0.47 11.00 -23.08
CA GLU A 198 -1.38 11.38 -22.00
C GLU A 198 -1.19 12.82 -21.53
N ALA A 199 -0.06 13.47 -21.80
CA ALA A 199 0.11 14.90 -21.53
C ALA A 199 -0.99 15.76 -22.22
N THR A 200 -1.52 15.30 -23.32
CA THR A 200 -2.67 15.95 -23.97
C THR A 200 -3.97 15.74 -23.18
N LEU A 201 -4.08 14.66 -22.40
CA LEU A 201 -5.19 14.41 -21.47
C LEU A 201 -4.99 15.19 -20.16
N ILE A 202 -3.77 15.29 -19.67
CA ILE A 202 -3.39 16.07 -18.48
C ILE A 202 -3.77 17.54 -18.64
N ARG A 203 -3.66 18.10 -19.85
CA ARG A 203 -4.15 19.48 -20.17
C ARG A 203 -5.67 19.64 -19.99
N LYS A 204 -6.43 18.56 -19.90
CA LYS A 204 -7.88 18.56 -19.62
C LYS A 204 -8.23 18.35 -18.15
N TYR A 205 -7.29 17.88 -17.33
CA TYR A 205 -7.48 17.66 -15.91
C TYR A 205 -7.01 18.88 -15.10
N SER A 206 -7.50 19.01 -13.87
CA SER A 206 -7.07 20.09 -13.00
C SER A 206 -5.57 19.98 -12.69
N ILE A 207 -4.91 21.13 -12.55
CA ILE A 207 -3.49 21.24 -12.18
C ILE A 207 -3.17 20.44 -10.92
N ASP A 208 -4.12 20.36 -9.97
CA ASP A 208 -3.96 19.65 -8.71
C ASP A 208 -3.81 18.13 -8.89
N ASN A 209 -4.48 17.53 -9.88
CA ASN A 209 -4.37 16.09 -10.17
C ASN A 209 -2.97 15.73 -10.66
N VAL A 210 -2.43 16.52 -11.59
CA VAL A 210 -1.08 16.33 -12.14
C VAL A 210 -0.04 16.45 -11.03
N ARG A 211 -0.16 17.48 -10.21
CA ARG A 211 0.73 17.77 -9.08
C ARG A 211 0.82 16.61 -8.11
N LEU A 212 -0.32 16.01 -7.76
CA LEU A 212 -0.38 14.92 -6.81
C LEU A 212 0.24 13.63 -7.35
N ILE A 213 -0.10 13.26 -8.60
CA ILE A 213 0.49 12.10 -9.29
C ILE A 213 2.01 12.23 -9.37
N MET A 214 2.49 13.44 -9.68
CA MET A 214 3.92 13.71 -9.74
C MET A 214 4.60 13.64 -8.37
N ALA A 215 3.93 14.13 -7.33
CA ALA A 215 4.42 14.01 -5.96
C ALA A 215 4.62 12.54 -5.57
N VAL A 216 3.68 11.66 -5.93
CA VAL A 216 3.79 10.20 -5.70
C VAL A 216 4.99 9.62 -6.44
N ALA A 217 5.16 9.90 -7.73
CA ALA A 217 6.28 9.40 -8.52
C ALA A 217 7.63 9.87 -7.96
N LEU A 218 7.76 11.15 -7.64
CA LEU A 218 8.96 11.72 -7.05
C LEU A 218 9.31 11.09 -5.69
N LYS A 219 8.31 10.86 -4.85
CA LYS A 219 8.48 10.19 -3.57
C LYS A 219 9.08 8.79 -3.75
N ILE A 220 8.47 7.99 -4.61
CA ILE A 220 8.93 6.62 -4.88
C ILE A 220 10.35 6.63 -5.45
N LEU A 221 10.63 7.46 -6.46
CA LEU A 221 11.97 7.59 -7.06
C LEU A 221 13.01 8.01 -6.03
N ALA A 222 12.69 8.99 -5.17
CA ALA A 222 13.61 9.46 -4.14
C ALA A 222 13.87 8.38 -3.07
N GLN A 223 12.88 7.60 -2.69
CA GLN A 223 13.05 6.49 -1.74
C GLN A 223 13.88 5.35 -2.34
N ILE A 224 13.67 5.02 -3.63
CA ILE A 224 14.53 4.07 -4.35
C ILE A 224 15.98 4.60 -4.37
N TYR A 225 16.15 5.87 -4.75
CA TYR A 225 17.49 6.49 -4.80
C TYR A 225 18.21 6.43 -3.44
N MET A 226 17.55 6.82 -2.36
CA MET A 226 18.10 6.78 -1.01
C MET A 226 18.49 5.37 -0.60
N LYS A 227 17.68 4.36 -0.94
CA LYS A 227 17.97 2.96 -0.64
C LYS A 227 19.18 2.45 -1.42
N VAL A 228 19.20 2.71 -2.72
CA VAL A 228 20.26 2.24 -3.64
C VAL A 228 21.62 2.87 -3.30
N HIS A 229 21.63 4.14 -2.87
CA HIS A 229 22.86 4.88 -2.55
C HIS A 229 23.21 4.88 -1.06
N SER A 230 22.48 4.11 -0.24
CA SER A 230 22.85 3.97 1.18
C SER A 230 24.12 3.15 1.32
N ALA A 231 25.04 3.58 2.20
CA ALA A 231 26.34 2.92 2.42
C ALA A 231 26.23 1.45 2.86
N SER A 232 25.04 1.04 3.31
CA SER A 232 24.76 -0.31 3.82
C SER A 232 24.08 -1.23 2.80
N THR A 233 23.80 -0.76 1.58
CA THR A 233 23.00 -1.52 0.61
C THR A 233 23.74 -1.66 -0.73
N ASN A 234 23.89 -2.90 -1.17
CA ASN A 234 24.29 -3.18 -2.55
C ASN A 234 23.00 -3.42 -3.37
N LEU A 235 22.77 -2.63 -4.42
CA LEU A 235 21.58 -2.76 -5.28
C LEU A 235 21.44 -4.19 -5.82
N GLU A 236 22.52 -4.79 -6.30
CA GLU A 236 22.49 -6.15 -6.87
C GLU A 236 21.97 -7.19 -5.87
N SER A 237 22.21 -6.99 -4.58
CA SER A 237 21.71 -7.89 -3.54
C SER A 237 20.21 -7.76 -3.28
N LEU A 238 19.59 -6.67 -3.72
CA LEU A 238 18.15 -6.42 -3.57
C LEU A 238 17.32 -6.94 -4.75
N LEU A 239 17.97 -7.12 -5.90
CA LEU A 239 17.26 -7.46 -7.13
C LEU A 239 16.84 -8.92 -7.16
N VAL A 240 15.71 -9.14 -7.81
CA VAL A 240 15.24 -10.45 -8.23
C VAL A 240 15.23 -10.51 -9.76
N TYR A 241 15.41 -11.70 -10.31
CA TYR A 241 15.56 -11.92 -11.73
C TYR A 241 14.50 -12.90 -12.21
N ASP A 242 13.90 -12.62 -13.36
CA ASP A 242 13.03 -13.61 -14.02
C ASP A 242 13.85 -14.56 -14.92
N SER A 243 13.15 -15.47 -15.59
CA SER A 243 13.76 -16.45 -16.50
C SER A 243 14.45 -15.82 -17.73
N GLU A 244 14.13 -14.57 -18.06
CA GLU A 244 14.73 -13.79 -19.15
C GLU A 244 15.91 -12.93 -18.68
N GLY A 245 16.21 -12.97 -17.38
CA GLY A 245 17.25 -12.17 -16.75
C GLY A 245 16.90 -10.70 -16.55
N ARG A 246 15.61 -10.33 -16.64
CA ARG A 246 15.15 -8.98 -16.33
C ARG A 246 15.25 -8.73 -14.83
N ARG A 247 15.58 -7.50 -14.48
CA ARG A 247 15.94 -7.04 -13.12
C ARG A 247 14.76 -6.34 -12.47
N TYR A 248 14.24 -6.90 -11.39
CA TYR A 248 13.12 -6.32 -10.66
C TYR A 248 13.52 -5.97 -9.22
N LEU A 249 13.03 -4.84 -8.73
CA LEU A 249 13.19 -4.43 -7.34
C LEU A 249 11.91 -4.79 -6.56
N PRO A 250 11.99 -5.68 -5.56
CA PRO A 250 10.88 -5.97 -4.68
C PRO A 250 10.52 -4.74 -3.83
N VAL A 251 9.22 -4.38 -3.80
CA VAL A 251 8.72 -3.23 -3.03
C VAL A 251 7.42 -3.59 -2.30
N PHE A 252 7.27 -3.07 -1.08
CA PHE A 252 6.00 -3.01 -0.37
C PHE A 252 5.68 -1.55 -0.11
N ILE A 253 4.52 -1.09 -0.56
CA ILE A 253 4.08 0.29 -0.43
C ILE A 253 2.85 0.33 0.46
N SER A 254 2.95 0.99 1.59
CA SER A 254 1.82 1.27 2.48
C SER A 254 1.35 2.71 2.29
N VAL A 255 0.05 2.88 2.17
CA VAL A 255 -0.61 4.19 2.04
C VAL A 255 -1.66 4.29 3.13
N ASP A 256 -1.49 5.25 4.03
CA ASP A 256 -2.42 5.49 5.14
C ASP A 256 -3.30 6.69 4.84
N GLU A 257 -4.60 6.48 4.86
CA GLU A 257 -5.65 7.50 4.64
C GLU A 257 -5.41 8.38 3.38
N PRO A 258 -5.28 7.78 2.18
CA PRO A 258 -5.03 8.54 0.94
C PRO A 258 -6.14 9.52 0.58
N GLU A 259 -7.31 9.41 1.21
CA GLU A 259 -8.47 10.27 1.02
C GLU A 259 -8.35 11.65 1.64
N LEU A 260 -7.44 11.88 2.56
CA LEU A 260 -7.32 13.15 3.26
C LEU A 260 -7.15 14.32 2.28
N HIS A 261 -8.07 15.28 2.34
CA HIS A 261 -8.14 16.48 1.51
C HIS A 261 -8.33 16.23 -0.01
N LEU A 262 -8.71 15.02 -0.43
CA LEU A 262 -8.90 14.67 -1.82
C LEU A 262 -10.38 14.46 -2.19
N SER A 263 -10.78 14.92 -3.37
CA SER A 263 -12.08 14.57 -3.93
C SER A 263 -12.14 13.07 -4.28
N PRO A 264 -13.33 12.44 -4.32
CA PRO A 264 -13.47 11.01 -4.64
C PRO A 264 -12.78 10.58 -5.94
N TYR A 265 -12.84 11.39 -6.99
CA TYR A 265 -12.16 11.11 -8.26
C TYR A 265 -10.65 11.09 -8.11
N LEU A 266 -10.11 12.02 -7.31
CA LEU A 266 -8.69 12.16 -7.10
C LEU A 266 -8.14 11.03 -6.21
N GLN A 267 -8.90 10.59 -5.20
CA GLN A 267 -8.57 9.40 -4.40
C GLN A 267 -8.37 8.18 -5.30
N ARG A 268 -9.33 7.91 -6.18
CA ARG A 268 -9.22 6.78 -7.14
C ARG A 268 -8.05 6.94 -8.10
N ALA A 269 -7.83 8.14 -8.62
CA ALA A 269 -6.73 8.40 -9.55
C ALA A 269 -5.35 8.16 -8.91
N VAL A 270 -5.15 8.63 -7.67
CA VAL A 270 -3.90 8.44 -6.92
C VAL A 270 -3.65 6.98 -6.62
N LEU A 271 -4.65 6.25 -6.12
CA LEU A 271 -4.51 4.82 -5.84
C LEU A 271 -4.30 3.99 -7.10
N SER A 272 -5.00 4.33 -8.19
CA SER A 272 -4.75 3.73 -9.50
C SER A 272 -3.31 3.95 -9.97
N TYR A 273 -2.76 5.14 -9.73
CA TYR A 273 -1.39 5.46 -10.10
C TYR A 273 -0.36 4.68 -9.27
N TYR A 274 -0.56 4.57 -7.95
CA TYR A 274 0.26 3.69 -7.10
C TYR A 274 0.24 2.25 -7.60
N ARG A 275 -0.96 1.75 -7.94
CA ARG A 275 -1.11 0.40 -8.47
C ARG A 275 -0.36 0.22 -9.78
N GLN A 276 -0.55 1.12 -10.74
CA GLN A 276 0.15 1.08 -12.04
C GLN A 276 1.68 1.06 -11.89
N ILE A 277 2.21 1.80 -10.93
CA ILE A 277 3.65 1.76 -10.63
C ILE A 277 4.06 0.41 -10.06
N ALA A 278 3.33 -0.11 -9.07
CA ALA A 278 3.66 -1.36 -8.40
C ALA A 278 3.50 -2.61 -9.30
N THR A 279 2.57 -2.55 -10.29
CA THR A 279 2.29 -3.64 -11.24
C THR A 279 2.99 -3.48 -12.59
N ASN A 280 3.84 -2.45 -12.75
CA ASN A 280 4.55 -2.14 -13.99
C ASN A 280 3.64 -1.78 -15.18
N GLU A 281 2.46 -1.23 -14.92
CA GLU A 281 1.51 -0.79 -15.94
C GLU A 281 1.76 0.65 -16.41
N ASN A 282 2.68 1.40 -15.76
CA ASN A 282 3.02 2.77 -16.12
C ASN A 282 4.33 2.83 -16.93
N PRO A 283 4.28 2.96 -18.26
CA PRO A 283 5.46 2.89 -19.12
C PRO A 283 6.44 4.04 -18.92
N GLU A 284 5.95 5.24 -18.56
CA GLU A 284 6.81 6.41 -18.31
C GLU A 284 7.64 6.19 -17.04
N PHE A 285 7.01 5.71 -15.97
CA PHE A 285 7.71 5.41 -14.74
C PHE A 285 8.72 4.27 -14.93
N LEU A 286 8.37 3.23 -15.70
CA LEU A 286 9.29 2.14 -16.06
C LEU A 286 10.51 2.66 -16.81
N ALA A 287 10.32 3.54 -17.80
CA ALA A 287 11.41 4.14 -18.55
C ALA A 287 12.35 4.92 -17.61
N LEU A 288 11.80 5.67 -16.64
CA LEU A 288 12.60 6.40 -15.64
C LEU A 288 13.43 5.50 -14.74
N ILE A 289 12.83 4.46 -14.15
CA ILE A 289 13.59 3.56 -13.25
C ILE A 289 14.64 2.75 -14.02
N LYS A 290 14.37 2.41 -15.27
CA LYS A 290 15.34 1.76 -16.14
C LYS A 290 16.55 2.65 -16.42
N GLN A 291 16.30 3.93 -16.70
CA GLN A 291 17.37 4.90 -16.96
C GLN A 291 18.18 5.24 -15.71
N LEU A 292 17.49 5.49 -14.58
CA LEU A 292 18.14 5.93 -13.35
C LEU A 292 18.87 4.80 -12.62
N PHE A 293 18.27 3.61 -12.58
CA PHE A 293 18.72 2.53 -11.71
C PHE A 293 19.06 1.24 -12.46
N GLN A 294 18.86 1.20 -13.77
CA GLN A 294 19.00 0.00 -14.59
C GLN A 294 18.12 -1.16 -14.12
N ILE A 295 16.90 -0.86 -13.66
CA ILE A 295 15.88 -1.79 -13.17
C ILE A 295 14.78 -1.88 -14.23
N ASP A 296 14.36 -3.09 -14.59
CA ASP A 296 13.33 -3.33 -15.60
C ASP A 296 11.91 -3.19 -15.06
N GLY A 297 11.73 -3.20 -13.73
CA GLY A 297 10.43 -3.01 -13.10
C GLY A 297 10.47 -3.14 -11.59
N LEU A 298 9.31 -2.90 -10.97
CA LEU A 298 9.07 -3.16 -9.55
C LEU A 298 8.28 -4.47 -9.42
N LEU A 299 8.45 -5.16 -8.31
CA LEU A 299 7.59 -6.29 -7.93
C LEU A 299 7.06 -6.00 -6.54
N GLY A 300 5.80 -5.57 -6.47
CA GLY A 300 5.29 -5.03 -5.23
C GLY A 300 3.85 -5.31 -4.92
N GLN A 301 3.53 -5.05 -3.66
CA GLN A 301 2.18 -5.03 -3.13
C GLN A 301 1.89 -3.68 -2.51
N LEU A 302 0.63 -3.26 -2.64
CA LEU A 302 0.08 -2.10 -1.98
C LEU A 302 -0.76 -2.53 -0.78
N PHE A 303 -0.55 -1.84 0.35
CA PHE A 303 -1.33 -1.96 1.57
C PHE A 303 -1.96 -0.60 1.86
N VAL A 304 -3.26 -0.47 1.65
CA VAL A 304 -3.98 0.81 1.74
C VAL A 304 -4.91 0.78 2.93
N VAL A 305 -4.69 1.63 3.91
CA VAL A 305 -5.66 1.88 4.99
C VAL A 305 -6.54 3.04 4.56
N THR A 306 -7.84 2.84 4.51
CA THR A 306 -8.79 3.88 4.08
C THR A 306 -10.08 3.85 4.87
N HIS A 307 -10.69 5.02 5.04
CA HIS A 307 -12.04 5.23 5.56
C HIS A 307 -13.03 5.65 4.46
N SER A 308 -12.56 5.72 3.21
CA SER A 308 -13.38 6.14 2.07
C SER A 308 -13.91 4.94 1.28
N THR A 309 -15.21 4.86 1.12
CA THR A 309 -15.86 3.90 0.22
C THR A 309 -15.49 4.17 -1.25
N ASP A 310 -15.20 5.41 -1.60
CA ASP A 310 -14.81 5.82 -2.94
C ASP A 310 -13.39 5.36 -3.33
N ALA A 311 -12.52 5.16 -2.35
CA ALA A 311 -11.17 4.67 -2.58
C ALA A 311 -11.12 3.17 -2.93
N LEU A 312 -12.17 2.41 -2.56
CA LEU A 312 -12.21 0.96 -2.74
C LEU A 312 -12.46 0.57 -4.20
N VAL A 313 -11.72 -0.42 -4.69
CA VAL A 313 -12.00 -1.09 -5.97
C VAL A 313 -13.31 -1.89 -5.89
N ASP A 314 -13.88 -2.23 -7.05
CA ASP A 314 -15.13 -2.99 -7.15
C ASP A 314 -14.89 -4.52 -7.17
N ASP A 315 -13.89 -4.97 -6.39
CA ASP A 315 -13.54 -6.38 -6.24
C ASP A 315 -13.28 -6.69 -4.76
N TYR A 316 -14.15 -7.50 -4.17
CA TYR A 316 -14.09 -7.87 -2.77
C TYR A 316 -12.80 -8.59 -2.38
N ARG A 317 -12.11 -9.24 -3.31
CA ARG A 317 -10.88 -10.02 -3.05
C ARG A 317 -9.74 -9.15 -2.56
N HIS A 318 -9.78 -7.86 -2.86
CA HIS A 318 -8.79 -6.89 -2.40
C HIS A 318 -9.10 -6.33 -1.00
N ILE A 319 -10.25 -6.68 -0.40
CA ILE A 319 -10.71 -6.10 0.86
C ILE A 319 -10.30 -6.97 2.04
N ILE A 320 -9.74 -6.33 3.04
CA ILE A 320 -9.43 -6.91 4.35
C ILE A 320 -10.20 -6.11 5.39
N ARG A 321 -11.27 -6.69 5.92
CA ARG A 321 -12.04 -6.09 6.99
C ARG A 321 -11.45 -6.46 8.34
N MET A 322 -11.13 -5.45 9.14
CA MET A 322 -10.74 -5.60 10.54
C MET A 322 -11.89 -5.18 11.44
N TYR A 323 -12.22 -5.99 12.44
CA TYR A 323 -13.33 -5.74 13.36
C TYR A 323 -13.01 -6.26 14.75
N ARG A 324 -13.79 -5.88 15.75
CA ARG A 324 -13.73 -6.45 17.10
C ARG A 324 -14.81 -7.50 17.27
N ASP A 325 -14.45 -8.64 17.85
CA ASP A 325 -15.41 -9.66 18.26
C ASP A 325 -16.11 -9.27 19.59
N GLU A 326 -16.97 -10.15 20.09
CA GLU A 326 -17.73 -9.95 21.34
C GLU A 326 -16.80 -9.81 22.57
N GLU A 327 -15.60 -10.38 22.50
CA GLU A 327 -14.56 -10.29 23.55
C GLU A 327 -13.69 -9.03 23.42
N GLY A 328 -13.92 -8.22 22.37
CA GLY A 328 -13.16 -7.01 22.07
C GLY A 328 -11.82 -7.27 21.37
N LEU A 329 -11.54 -8.52 20.99
CA LEU A 329 -10.33 -8.90 20.26
C LEU A 329 -10.46 -8.52 18.78
N VAL A 330 -9.33 -8.15 18.19
CA VAL A 330 -9.27 -7.84 16.76
C VAL A 330 -9.35 -9.13 15.95
N ARG A 331 -10.26 -9.15 14.98
CA ARG A 331 -10.44 -10.22 14.00
C ARG A 331 -10.39 -9.66 12.59
N THR A 332 -10.18 -10.54 11.63
CA THR A 332 -10.03 -10.17 10.21
C THR A 332 -10.93 -11.04 9.35
N ALA A 333 -11.42 -10.44 8.26
CA ALA A 333 -12.08 -11.13 7.17
C ALA A 333 -11.40 -10.70 5.87
N CYS A 334 -10.68 -11.62 5.24
CA CYS A 334 -9.89 -11.35 4.05
C CYS A 334 -10.64 -11.83 2.81
N GLY A 335 -11.00 -10.92 1.90
CA GLY A 335 -11.80 -11.22 0.72
C GLY A 335 -11.18 -12.30 -0.18
N VAL A 336 -9.85 -12.38 -0.23
CA VAL A 336 -9.13 -13.38 -1.01
C VAL A 336 -9.39 -14.82 -0.54
N THR A 337 -9.80 -15.04 0.71
CA THR A 337 -10.08 -16.37 1.25
C THR A 337 -11.48 -16.87 0.91
N PHE A 338 -12.40 -15.99 0.48
CA PHE A 338 -13.75 -16.40 0.12
C PHE A 338 -13.78 -17.04 -1.25
N LYS A 339 -14.52 -18.14 -1.35
CA LYS A 339 -14.75 -18.88 -2.59
C LYS A 339 -16.24 -18.98 -2.82
N PHE A 340 -16.75 -18.15 -3.71
CA PHE A 340 -18.14 -18.16 -4.11
C PHE A 340 -18.36 -18.96 -5.39
N ALA A 341 -19.57 -19.49 -5.57
CA ALA A 341 -19.99 -20.01 -6.85
C ALA A 341 -20.03 -18.85 -7.89
N ARG A 342 -19.73 -19.14 -9.15
CA ARG A 342 -19.59 -18.13 -10.22
C ARG A 342 -20.79 -17.15 -10.32
N GLU A 343 -22.01 -17.65 -10.11
CA GLU A 343 -23.21 -16.82 -10.15
C GLU A 343 -23.26 -15.84 -8.97
N VAL A 344 -22.93 -16.31 -7.76
CA VAL A 344 -22.84 -15.47 -6.56
C VAL A 344 -21.75 -14.43 -6.69
N GLU A 345 -20.58 -14.82 -7.20
CA GLU A 345 -19.45 -13.91 -7.42
C GLU A 345 -19.84 -12.80 -8.39
N LYS A 346 -20.50 -13.13 -9.49
CA LYS A 346 -21.00 -12.14 -10.45
C LYS A 346 -21.97 -11.14 -9.83
N HIS A 347 -22.93 -11.63 -9.03
CA HIS A 347 -23.87 -10.76 -8.31
C HIS A 347 -23.15 -9.88 -7.29
N LEU A 348 -22.21 -10.45 -6.53
CA LEU A 348 -21.43 -9.70 -5.55
C LEU A 348 -20.65 -8.54 -6.21
N ILE A 349 -19.99 -8.79 -7.33
CA ILE A 349 -19.26 -7.75 -8.07
C ILE A 349 -20.21 -6.64 -8.56
N MET A 350 -21.37 -7.01 -9.08
CA MET A 350 -22.37 -6.05 -9.60
C MET A 350 -22.96 -5.15 -8.50
N HIS A 351 -23.15 -5.68 -7.28
CA HIS A 351 -23.78 -4.97 -6.16
C HIS A 351 -22.77 -4.50 -5.11
N PHE A 352 -21.48 -4.74 -5.33
CA PHE A 352 -20.43 -4.35 -4.41
C PHE A 352 -20.40 -2.84 -4.12
N PRO A 353 -20.65 -1.93 -5.08
CA PRO A 353 -20.72 -0.51 -4.81
C PRO A 353 -21.73 -0.13 -3.71
N GLU A 354 -22.86 -0.83 -3.63
CA GLU A 354 -23.90 -0.60 -2.60
C GLU A 354 -23.50 -1.19 -1.24
N ALA A 355 -22.71 -2.27 -1.26
CA ALA A 355 -22.26 -2.95 -0.04
C ALA A 355 -21.02 -2.32 0.61
N LYS A 356 -20.34 -1.40 -0.08
CA LYS A 356 -19.07 -0.79 0.42
C LYS A 356 -19.23 -0.10 1.78
N GLU A 357 -20.35 0.58 2.01
CA GLU A 357 -20.62 1.25 3.28
C GLU A 357 -20.74 0.26 4.45
N ALA A 358 -21.32 -0.92 4.19
CA ALA A 358 -21.45 -1.99 5.18
C ALA A 358 -20.10 -2.52 5.70
N LEU A 359 -19.02 -2.35 4.94
CA LEU A 359 -17.68 -2.77 5.38
C LEU A 359 -17.20 -1.99 6.61
N TYR A 360 -17.73 -0.78 6.82
CA TYR A 360 -17.40 0.09 7.96
C TYR A 360 -18.43 0.00 9.10
N ALA A 361 -19.58 -0.63 8.85
CA ALA A 361 -20.66 -0.70 9.80
C ALA A 361 -20.38 -1.68 10.96
N ARG A 362 -20.87 -1.35 12.15
CA ARG A 362 -20.89 -2.25 13.32
C ARG A 362 -21.97 -3.31 13.22
N CYS A 363 -23.11 -2.91 12.66
CA CYS A 363 -24.26 -3.76 12.46
C CYS A 363 -24.81 -3.58 11.05
N ILE A 364 -25.11 -4.69 10.39
CA ILE A 364 -25.70 -4.68 9.06
C ILE A 364 -27.13 -5.25 9.22
N ILE A 365 -28.12 -4.48 8.77
CA ILE A 365 -29.49 -4.92 8.66
C ILE A 365 -29.77 -5.19 7.18
N LEU A 366 -29.96 -6.45 6.85
CA LEU A 366 -30.32 -6.86 5.49
C LEU A 366 -31.86 -6.95 5.42
N VAL A 367 -32.45 -6.21 4.48
CA VAL A 367 -33.90 -6.20 4.26
C VAL A 367 -34.20 -6.72 2.85
N GLU A 368 -35.37 -7.35 2.71
CA GLU A 368 -35.76 -8.02 1.46
C GLU A 368 -36.07 -7.03 0.33
N GLY A 369 -36.70 -5.90 0.65
CA GLY A 369 -37.20 -4.99 -0.38
C GLY A 369 -37.28 -3.53 0.03
N GLU A 370 -37.73 -2.70 -0.93
CA GLU A 370 -37.83 -1.23 -0.81
C GLU A 370 -38.76 -0.78 0.33
N THR A 371 -39.81 -1.57 0.64
CA THR A 371 -40.77 -1.23 1.68
C THR A 371 -40.14 -1.26 3.06
N GLU A 372 -39.41 -2.33 3.37
CA GLU A 372 -38.67 -2.49 4.60
C GLU A 372 -37.55 -1.46 4.67
N TYR A 373 -36.77 -1.29 3.58
CA TYR A 373 -35.69 -0.32 3.49
C TYR A 373 -36.20 1.08 3.84
N GLY A 374 -37.27 1.54 3.20
CA GLY A 374 -37.85 2.86 3.47
C GLY A 374 -38.47 3.00 4.85
N SER A 375 -39.08 1.93 5.39
CA SER A 375 -39.79 1.99 6.68
C SER A 375 -38.84 1.91 7.89
N PHE A 376 -37.74 1.15 7.81
CA PHE A 376 -36.80 0.97 8.93
C PHE A 376 -36.16 2.30 9.38
N ALA A 377 -35.69 3.11 8.43
CA ALA A 377 -35.13 4.44 8.73
C ALA A 377 -36.20 5.34 9.43
N GLY A 378 -37.45 5.28 8.96
CA GLY A 378 -38.55 6.02 9.55
C GLY A 378 -38.94 5.52 10.96
N MET A 379 -38.91 4.21 11.19
CA MET A 379 -39.17 3.60 12.51
C MET A 379 -38.04 3.91 13.48
N ALA A 380 -36.78 3.77 13.08
CA ALA A 380 -35.62 4.12 13.89
C ALA A 380 -35.71 5.55 14.42
N LYS A 381 -36.05 6.49 13.55
CA LYS A 381 -36.24 7.90 13.93
C LYS A 381 -37.34 8.10 14.95
N LYS A 382 -38.48 7.38 14.81
CA LYS A 382 -39.57 7.43 15.80
C LYS A 382 -39.19 6.84 17.15
N LEU A 383 -38.31 5.83 17.16
CA LEU A 383 -37.80 5.19 18.36
C LEU A 383 -36.58 5.92 18.95
N ASN A 384 -36.20 7.05 18.37
CA ASN A 384 -35.01 7.81 18.74
C ASN A 384 -33.72 7.01 18.65
N VAL A 385 -33.64 6.09 17.66
CA VAL A 385 -32.45 5.32 17.31
C VAL A 385 -31.85 5.94 16.09
N ASP A 386 -30.63 6.44 16.22
CA ASP A 386 -29.83 7.02 15.12
C ASP A 386 -28.91 5.95 14.54
N PHE A 387 -29.17 5.53 13.30
CA PHE A 387 -28.40 4.48 12.64
C PHE A 387 -26.94 4.90 12.43
N ASP A 388 -26.71 6.15 12.05
CA ASP A 388 -25.35 6.64 11.82
C ASP A 388 -24.55 6.66 13.13
N TYR A 389 -25.18 7.15 14.23
CA TYR A 389 -24.54 7.19 15.55
C TYR A 389 -24.16 5.79 16.06
N PHE A 390 -25.03 4.79 15.82
CA PHE A 390 -24.76 3.40 16.23
C PHE A 390 -23.95 2.60 15.22
N GLY A 391 -23.60 3.17 14.05
CA GLY A 391 -22.89 2.49 12.99
C GLY A 391 -23.70 1.35 12.36
N ILE A 392 -24.98 1.57 12.15
CA ILE A 392 -25.90 0.59 11.56
C ILE A 392 -26.05 0.91 10.07
N CYS A 393 -25.71 -0.03 9.21
CA CYS A 393 -25.92 0.05 7.77
C CYS A 393 -27.12 -0.79 7.37
N LEU A 394 -28.01 -0.21 6.56
CA LEU A 394 -29.19 -0.88 6.04
C LEU A 394 -28.96 -1.24 4.58
N ILE A 395 -29.01 -2.53 4.25
CA ILE A 395 -28.83 -3.03 2.87
C ILE A 395 -30.15 -3.61 2.36
N ASN A 396 -30.55 -3.19 1.16
CA ASN A 396 -31.69 -3.75 0.45
C ASN A 396 -31.25 -4.93 -0.43
N ALA A 397 -31.75 -6.12 -0.14
CA ALA A 397 -31.44 -7.34 -0.90
C ALA A 397 -32.17 -7.42 -2.26
N ARG A 398 -33.12 -6.51 -2.52
CA ARG A 398 -33.88 -6.42 -3.80
C ARG A 398 -34.58 -7.72 -4.22
N GLY A 399 -35.03 -8.51 -3.24
CA GLY A 399 -35.76 -9.76 -3.38
C GLY A 399 -34.99 -11.00 -2.93
N GLU A 400 -35.70 -12.10 -2.66
CA GLU A 400 -35.16 -13.35 -2.12
C GLU A 400 -34.05 -13.98 -3.01
N SER A 401 -34.08 -13.74 -4.31
CA SER A 401 -33.07 -14.29 -5.25
C SER A 401 -31.73 -13.60 -5.20
N SER A 402 -31.59 -12.52 -4.39
CA SER A 402 -30.38 -11.72 -4.26
C SER A 402 -29.68 -11.90 -2.91
N ILE A 403 -30.29 -12.71 -2.00
CA ILE A 403 -29.72 -13.08 -0.70
C ILE A 403 -28.95 -14.42 -0.84
#